data_c6880a57abda883b6c58bc1e7b864579
#
_entry.id   c6880a57abda883b6c58bc1e7b864579
#
_cell.length_a   1.000
_cell.length_b   1.000
_cell.length_c   1.000
_cell.angle_alpha   90.00
_cell.angle_beta   90.00
_cell.angle_gamma   90.00
#
_symmetry.space_group_name_H-M   'P 1'
#
loop_
_entity.id
_entity.type
_entity.pdbx_description
1 polymer ?
#
loop_
_entity_poly.entity_id
_entity_poly.type
_entity_poly.pdbx_seq_one_letter_code
_entity_poly.pdbx_strand_id
1 'polypeptide(L)'
;MNVLLDDDEELIKSSAGEFLLAEATPEVVRAAEIDPLRYAKALWDKFAGLGWLGISLPEAYGGQGLPLSYTGLVFEELGRHIAPLPVHATLVPALVIAKHASESQKQALLPSVIDGSLML
;
A
#
# COMPACT_ATOMS: atom_id res chain seq x y z
N MET A 1 -23.75 5.10 13.33
CA MET A 1 -22.57 4.70 12.51
C MET A 1 -23.04 4.29 11.12
N ASN A 2 -22.47 4.85 10.08
CA ASN A 2 -22.78 4.42 8.72
C ASN A 2 -21.74 3.35 8.30
N VAL A 3 -22.23 2.16 7.97
CA VAL A 3 -21.37 1.03 7.54
C VAL A 3 -21.25 0.92 6.02
N LEU A 4 -21.97 1.79 5.30
CA LEU A 4 -21.85 1.84 3.84
C LEU A 4 -20.69 2.74 3.45
N LEU A 5 -20.03 2.38 2.37
CA LEU A 5 -18.95 3.20 1.82
C LEU A 5 -19.52 4.46 1.18
N ASP A 6 -18.83 5.58 1.34
CA ASP A 6 -19.12 6.79 0.58
C ASP A 6 -18.52 6.71 -0.83
N ASP A 7 -18.77 7.73 -1.66
CA ASP A 7 -18.33 7.75 -3.06
C ASP A 7 -16.79 7.71 -3.18
N ASP A 8 -16.08 8.40 -2.29
CA ASP A 8 -14.61 8.43 -2.31
C ASP A 8 -14.03 7.07 -1.90
N GLU A 9 -14.62 6.44 -0.88
CA GLU A 9 -14.22 5.10 -0.44
C GLU A 9 -14.48 4.06 -1.52
N GLU A 10 -15.65 4.12 -2.18
CA GLU A 10 -15.96 3.24 -3.33
C GLU A 10 -14.97 3.43 -4.47
N LEU A 11 -14.57 4.67 -4.75
CA LEU A 11 -13.61 4.98 -5.81
C LEU A 11 -12.23 4.36 -5.50
N ILE A 12 -11.75 4.51 -4.28
CA ILE A 12 -10.46 3.92 -3.86
C ILE A 12 -10.51 2.39 -3.98
N LYS A 13 -11.58 1.78 -3.47
CA LYS A 13 -11.74 0.33 -3.52
C LYS A 13 -11.79 -0.19 -4.95
N SER A 14 -12.60 0.41 -5.82
CA SER A 14 -12.72 -0.01 -7.21
C SER A 14 -11.44 0.22 -7.99
N SER A 15 -10.75 1.34 -7.77
CA SER A 15 -9.48 1.63 -8.44
C SER A 15 -8.39 0.62 -8.06
N ALA A 16 -8.28 0.28 -6.78
CA ALA A 16 -7.35 -0.75 -6.31
C ALA A 16 -7.70 -2.12 -6.88
N GLY A 17 -8.98 -2.46 -6.87
CA GLY A 17 -9.48 -3.73 -7.43
C GLY A 17 -9.21 -3.87 -8.92
N GLU A 18 -9.48 -2.83 -9.71
CA GLU A 18 -9.23 -2.84 -11.15
C GLU A 18 -7.73 -2.96 -11.47
N PHE A 19 -6.90 -2.21 -10.75
CA PHE A 19 -5.44 -2.30 -10.91
C PHE A 19 -4.94 -3.71 -10.61
N LEU A 20 -5.35 -4.28 -9.48
CA LEU A 20 -4.88 -5.61 -9.07
C LEU A 20 -5.45 -6.72 -9.96
N LEU A 21 -6.68 -6.59 -10.44
CA LEU A 21 -7.25 -7.55 -11.38
C LEU A 21 -6.40 -7.61 -12.66
N ALA A 22 -5.94 -6.46 -13.15
CA ALA A 22 -5.14 -6.38 -14.37
C ALA A 22 -3.68 -6.80 -14.16
N GLU A 23 -3.10 -6.50 -13.00
CA GLU A 23 -1.65 -6.61 -12.78
C GLU A 23 -1.23 -7.78 -11.88
N ALA A 24 -2.06 -8.16 -10.89
CA ALA A 24 -1.78 -9.29 -9.99
C ALA A 24 -2.41 -10.56 -10.54
N THR A 25 -1.99 -10.96 -11.74
CA THR A 25 -2.53 -12.14 -12.41
C THR A 25 -2.04 -13.43 -11.75
N PRO A 26 -2.71 -14.58 -11.98
CA PRO A 26 -2.22 -15.88 -11.48
C PRO A 26 -0.77 -16.17 -11.89
N GLU A 27 -0.36 -15.76 -13.09
CA GLU A 27 1.01 -15.94 -13.58
C GLU A 27 2.00 -15.13 -12.72
N VAL A 28 1.66 -13.89 -12.38
CA VAL A 28 2.48 -13.03 -11.52
C VAL A 28 2.60 -13.63 -10.12
N VAL A 29 1.50 -14.12 -9.57
CA VAL A 29 1.48 -14.76 -8.23
C VAL A 29 2.39 -15.99 -8.22
N ARG A 30 2.26 -16.87 -9.22
CA ARG A 30 3.08 -18.09 -9.33
C ARG A 30 4.56 -17.77 -9.53
N ALA A 31 4.87 -16.76 -10.34
CA ALA A 31 6.24 -16.33 -10.54
C ALA A 31 6.89 -15.80 -9.25
N ALA A 32 6.14 -15.11 -8.41
CA ALA A 32 6.61 -14.60 -7.14
C ALA A 32 6.97 -15.72 -6.15
N GLU A 33 6.29 -16.87 -6.21
CA GLU A 33 6.57 -18.02 -5.34
C GLU A 33 7.99 -18.56 -5.52
N ILE A 34 8.52 -18.51 -6.74
CA ILE A 34 9.85 -19.02 -7.07
C ILE A 34 10.88 -17.92 -7.27
N ASP A 35 10.48 -16.65 -7.16
CA ASP A 35 11.37 -15.52 -7.27
C ASP A 35 12.31 -15.48 -6.05
N PRO A 36 13.62 -15.22 -6.23
CA PRO A 36 14.55 -15.06 -5.11
C PRO A 36 14.13 -13.99 -4.11
N LEU A 37 13.45 -12.92 -4.57
CA LEU A 37 12.95 -11.84 -3.73
C LEU A 37 11.68 -12.23 -2.96
N ARG A 38 10.97 -13.27 -3.41
CA ARG A 38 9.72 -13.74 -2.83
C ARG A 38 8.57 -12.73 -2.89
N TYR A 39 8.66 -11.75 -3.78
CA TYR A 39 7.56 -10.84 -4.12
C TYR A 39 7.73 -10.36 -5.56
N ALA A 40 6.67 -9.73 -6.10
CA ALA A 40 6.66 -9.24 -7.49
C ALA A 40 7.20 -7.81 -7.54
N LYS A 41 8.51 -7.66 -7.78
CA LYS A 41 9.20 -6.35 -7.78
C LYS A 41 8.59 -5.36 -8.79
N ALA A 42 8.30 -5.81 -10.01
CA ALA A 42 7.71 -4.93 -11.02
C ALA A 42 6.31 -4.45 -10.62
N LEU A 43 5.52 -5.31 -10.00
CA LEU A 43 4.21 -4.93 -9.48
C LEU A 43 4.33 -3.98 -8.30
N TRP A 44 5.31 -4.20 -7.42
CA TRP A 44 5.60 -3.28 -6.31
C TRP A 44 5.90 -1.87 -6.81
N ASP A 45 6.75 -1.75 -7.83
CA ASP A 45 7.12 -0.46 -8.38
C ASP A 45 5.91 0.28 -8.98
N LYS A 46 5.04 -0.44 -9.69
CA LYS A 46 3.79 0.13 -10.21
C LYS A 46 2.84 0.56 -9.10
N PHE A 47 2.68 -0.29 -8.08
CA PHE A 47 1.82 -0.03 -6.93
C PHE A 47 2.29 1.23 -6.18
N ALA A 48 3.58 1.33 -5.92
CA ALA A 48 4.17 2.50 -5.28
C ALA A 48 4.00 3.76 -6.13
N GLY A 49 4.22 3.64 -7.44
CA GLY A 49 4.10 4.76 -8.38
C GLY A 49 2.69 5.35 -8.46
N LEU A 50 1.66 4.58 -8.14
CA LEU A 50 0.27 5.05 -8.10
C LEU A 50 -0.12 5.68 -6.76
N GLY A 51 0.79 5.69 -5.78
CA GLY A 51 0.56 6.37 -4.51
C GLY A 51 -0.16 5.53 -3.45
N TRP A 52 -0.40 4.25 -3.70
CA TRP A 52 -1.14 3.39 -2.77
C TRP A 52 -0.47 3.23 -1.40
N LEU A 53 0.87 3.32 -1.35
CA LEU A 53 1.61 3.17 -0.10
C LEU A 53 1.44 4.36 0.85
N GLY A 54 1.15 5.55 0.31
CA GLY A 54 1.08 6.78 1.10
C GLY A 54 -0.33 7.23 1.45
N ILE A 55 -1.37 6.45 1.17
CA ILE A 55 -2.77 6.89 1.34
C ILE A 55 -3.04 7.42 2.74
N SER A 56 -2.65 6.70 3.79
CA SER A 56 -2.91 7.07 5.18
C SER A 56 -1.69 7.59 5.92
N LEU A 57 -0.60 7.86 5.21
CA LEU A 57 0.59 8.48 5.80
C LEU A 57 0.49 10.02 5.69
N PRO A 58 1.14 10.78 6.60
CA PRO A 58 0.97 12.23 6.65
C PRO A 58 1.44 12.95 5.39
N GLU A 59 0.71 14.00 5.02
CA GLU A 59 1.05 14.86 3.88
C GLU A 59 2.43 15.51 4.02
N ALA A 60 2.85 15.79 5.24
CA ALA A 60 4.16 16.39 5.53
C ALA A 60 5.34 15.54 4.99
N TYR A 61 5.14 14.25 4.80
CA TYR A 61 6.17 13.32 4.31
C TYR A 61 5.88 12.80 2.90
N GLY A 62 4.89 13.37 2.22
CA GLY A 62 4.51 13.00 0.86
C GLY A 62 3.30 12.08 0.77
N GLY A 63 2.66 11.74 1.88
CA GLY A 63 1.44 10.95 1.91
C GLY A 63 0.20 11.75 1.58
N GLN A 64 -0.96 11.10 1.58
CA GLN A 64 -2.24 11.72 1.27
C GLN A 64 -3.04 12.10 2.53
N GLY A 65 -2.63 11.62 3.70
CA GLY A 65 -3.27 11.98 4.97
C GLY A 65 -4.71 11.52 5.12
N LEU A 66 -5.14 10.50 4.36
CA LEU A 66 -6.49 9.99 4.42
C LEU A 66 -6.69 9.06 5.62
N PRO A 67 -7.94 8.88 6.07
CA PRO A 67 -8.23 7.96 7.18
C PRO A 67 -7.73 6.53 6.94
N LEU A 68 -7.43 5.82 8.01
CA LEU A 68 -6.93 4.45 7.96
C LEU A 68 -7.89 3.49 7.23
N SER A 69 -9.18 3.77 7.25
CA SER A 69 -10.19 3.00 6.53
C SER A 69 -9.89 2.88 5.04
N TYR A 70 -9.32 3.92 4.42
CA TYR A 70 -8.94 3.86 3.00
C TYR A 70 -7.83 2.84 2.75
N THR A 71 -6.81 2.80 3.60
CA THR A 71 -5.77 1.77 3.55
C THR A 71 -6.36 0.38 3.77
N GLY A 72 -7.34 0.25 4.67
CA GLY A 72 -8.06 -1.01 4.89
C GLY A 72 -8.77 -1.52 3.66
N LEU A 73 -9.38 -0.63 2.86
CA LEU A 73 -10.02 -1.01 1.60
C LEU A 73 -9.01 -1.52 0.57
N VAL A 74 -7.83 -0.90 0.51
CA VAL A 74 -6.75 -1.38 -0.35
C VAL A 74 -6.24 -2.74 0.11
N PHE A 75 -6.09 -2.95 1.41
CA PHE A 75 -5.71 -4.25 1.97
C PHE A 75 -6.72 -5.35 1.64
N GLU A 76 -8.02 -5.03 1.67
CA GLU A 76 -9.07 -5.97 1.27
C GLU A 76 -8.88 -6.41 -0.17
N GLU A 77 -8.61 -5.49 -1.08
CA GLU A 77 -8.38 -5.82 -2.48
C GLU A 77 -7.06 -6.56 -2.71
N LEU A 78 -6.00 -6.21 -1.98
CA LEU A 78 -4.75 -6.99 -2.01
C LEU A 78 -4.98 -8.45 -1.63
N GLY A 79 -5.78 -8.69 -0.60
CA GLY A 79 -6.16 -10.04 -0.18
C GLY A 79 -7.03 -10.76 -1.18
N ARG A 80 -8.01 -10.06 -1.77
CA ARG A 80 -8.92 -10.61 -2.78
C ARG A 80 -8.17 -11.16 -4.00
N HIS A 81 -7.10 -10.48 -4.42
CA HIS A 81 -6.32 -10.84 -5.60
C HIS A 81 -5.05 -11.63 -5.26
N ILE A 82 -4.82 -11.95 -4.00
CA ILE A 82 -3.63 -12.66 -3.52
C ILE A 82 -2.35 -11.96 -4.03
N ALA A 83 -2.35 -10.63 -3.98
CA ALA A 83 -1.27 -9.83 -4.53
C ALA A 83 0.06 -10.14 -3.80
N PRO A 84 1.11 -10.56 -4.54
CA PRO A 84 2.39 -10.96 -3.93
C PRO A 84 3.25 -9.75 -3.60
N LEU A 85 2.73 -8.88 -2.72
CA LEU A 85 3.35 -7.61 -2.32
C LEU A 85 3.41 -7.52 -0.80
N PRO A 86 4.56 -7.11 -0.22
CA PRO A 86 4.70 -6.96 1.24
C PRO A 86 4.13 -5.63 1.75
N VAL A 87 2.92 -5.25 1.32
CA VAL A 87 2.29 -3.96 1.67
C VAL A 87 1.95 -3.91 3.15
N HIS A 88 1.27 -4.93 3.67
CA HIS A 88 0.89 -4.99 5.09
C HIS A 88 2.13 -4.93 6.00
N ALA A 89 3.14 -5.75 5.71
CA ALA A 89 4.37 -5.80 6.49
C ALA A 89 5.13 -4.46 6.50
N THR A 90 4.98 -3.65 5.44
CA THR A 90 5.63 -2.34 5.33
C THR A 90 4.79 -1.23 5.96
N LEU A 91 3.47 -1.19 5.69
CA LEU A 91 2.63 -0.08 6.13
C LEU A 91 2.26 -0.12 7.61
N VAL A 92 2.13 -1.30 8.21
CA VAL A 92 1.82 -1.36 9.65
C VAL A 92 2.93 -0.73 10.48
N PRO A 93 4.22 -1.08 10.31
CA PRO A 93 5.29 -0.36 10.98
C PRO A 93 5.36 1.12 10.61
N ALA A 94 5.12 1.47 9.34
CA ALA A 94 5.15 2.87 8.91
C ALA A 94 4.10 3.73 9.63
N LEU A 95 2.91 3.20 9.87
CA LEU A 95 1.87 3.88 10.64
C LEU A 95 2.29 4.11 12.10
N VAL A 96 3.00 3.15 12.70
CA VAL A 96 3.55 3.29 14.05
C VAL A 96 4.63 4.38 14.07
N ILE A 97 5.52 4.39 13.08
CA ILE A 97 6.55 5.42 12.94
C ILE A 97 5.91 6.80 12.79
N ALA A 98 4.90 6.93 11.94
CA ALA A 98 4.20 8.19 11.72
C ALA A 98 3.58 8.75 12.99
N LYS A 99 3.17 7.90 13.92
CA LYS A 99 2.51 8.30 15.16
C LYS A 99 3.48 8.52 16.32
N HIS A 100 4.52 7.72 16.44
CA HIS A 100 5.32 7.64 17.66
C HIS A 100 6.82 7.96 17.50
N ALA A 101 7.36 7.95 16.29
CA ALA A 101 8.78 8.20 16.08
C ALA A 101 9.14 9.69 16.24
N SER A 102 10.43 9.98 16.34
CA SER A 102 10.92 11.36 16.34
C SER A 102 10.76 12.00 14.95
N GLU A 103 10.79 13.32 14.87
CA GLU A 103 10.69 14.04 13.60
C GLU A 103 11.81 13.64 12.65
N SER A 104 13.03 13.49 13.14
CA SER A 104 14.17 13.07 12.30
C SER A 104 13.99 11.65 11.74
N GLN A 105 13.44 10.73 12.53
CA GLN A 105 13.13 9.39 12.08
C GLN A 105 12.02 9.37 11.01
N LYS A 106 10.97 10.15 11.22
CA LYS A 106 9.87 10.28 10.26
C LYS A 106 10.38 10.81 8.93
N GLN A 107 11.19 11.87 8.94
CA GLN A 107 11.76 12.47 7.74
C GLN A 107 12.73 11.52 7.02
N ALA A 108 13.46 10.70 7.78
CA ALA A 108 14.40 9.75 7.21
C ALA A 108 13.72 8.53 6.57
N LEU A 109 12.58 8.08 7.12
CA LEU A 109 11.97 6.80 6.75
C LEU A 109 10.71 6.93 5.90
N LEU A 110 9.78 7.82 6.27
CA LEU A 110 8.45 7.85 5.65
C LEU A 110 8.45 8.19 4.16
N PRO A 111 9.21 9.19 3.66
CA PRO A 111 9.24 9.46 2.23
C PRO A 111 9.68 8.24 1.41
N SER A 112 10.65 7.48 1.89
CA SER A 112 11.14 6.28 1.20
C SER A 112 10.16 5.12 1.25
N VAL A 113 9.38 5.00 2.32
CA VAL A 113 8.27 4.04 2.36
C VAL A 113 7.22 4.40 1.31
N ILE A 114 6.85 5.69 1.24
CA ILE A 114 5.80 6.18 0.33
C ILE A 114 6.19 5.97 -1.13
N ASP A 115 7.45 6.21 -1.49
CA ASP A 115 7.90 6.02 -2.87
C ASP A 115 8.23 4.55 -3.21
N GLY A 116 8.19 3.67 -2.24
CA GLY A 116 8.42 2.24 -2.42
C GLY A 116 9.89 1.81 -2.37
N SER A 117 10.82 2.73 -2.15
CA SER A 117 12.24 2.40 -2.10
C SER A 117 12.68 1.73 -0.81
N LEU A 118 11.88 1.84 0.25
CA LEU A 118 12.15 1.22 1.55
C LEU A 118 10.99 0.32 1.96
N MET A 119 11.28 -0.95 2.16
CA MET A 119 10.40 -1.92 2.82
C MET A 119 10.84 -2.07 4.27
N LEU A 120 9.87 -2.08 5.19
CA LEU A 120 10.15 -2.19 6.62
C LEU A 120 10.04 -3.63 7.16
#